data_dc24dc6f362f54b1d697fac35f250abc
#
_entry.id   dc24dc6f362f54b1d697fac35f250abc
#
_cell.length_a   1.000
_cell.length_b   1.000
_cell.length_c   1.000
_cell.angle_alpha   90.00
_cell.angle_beta   90.00
_cell.angle_gamma   90.00
#
_symmetry.space_group_name_H-M   'P 1'
#
loop_
_entity.id
_entity.type
_entity.pdbx_description
1 polymer ?
#
loop_
_entity_poly.entity_id
_entity_poly.type
_entity_poly.pdbx_seq_one_letter_code
_entity_poly.pdbx_strand_id
1 'polypeptide(L)'
;MRGILFNQLRMYHKKQLENGSSNDFGTDQKEFNVKKTIVSLPKAEKDITSVAMLAASKIANGKIIAVPTDTIYGLACLVQNASAVQDLYAIKGRHPNKPVSVCVAEIGDIYQWGEVTVTPDLLEELLPGPVTLCFARKNELNLEFNPDSSLVGIRIPDHFFVRELCRKVHSFHGCSSPIALTSANVSGTDSCLEVHEFADILTSLPNNKLDTIFDGGRLGETMLSRLGSTIIDLSTKGYYKIIRQGSAETNTVKILRKHGLLEHQM
;
A
#
# COMPACT_ATOMS: atom_id res chain seq x y z
N MET A 1 1.84 27.22 -9.96
CA MET A 1 1.83 26.18 -8.92
C MET A 1 3.08 25.29 -8.86
N ARG A 2 3.75 24.96 -9.99
CA ARG A 2 4.98 24.10 -9.99
C ARG A 2 6.17 24.65 -9.19
N GLY A 3 6.34 25.99 -9.11
CA GLY A 3 7.50 26.59 -8.44
C GLY A 3 7.46 26.55 -6.91
N ILE A 4 6.28 26.57 -6.30
CA ILE A 4 6.13 26.59 -4.83
C ILE A 4 6.39 25.18 -4.26
N LEU A 5 5.97 24.14 -4.98
CA LEU A 5 6.19 22.74 -4.59
C LEU A 5 7.69 22.38 -4.60
N PHE A 6 8.41 22.87 -5.61
CA PHE A 6 9.87 22.63 -5.75
C PHE A 6 10.68 23.27 -4.62
N ASN A 7 10.27 24.44 -4.14
CA ASN A 7 10.93 25.11 -3.04
C ASN A 7 10.67 24.45 -1.68
N GLN A 8 9.49 23.89 -1.45
CA GLN A 8 9.18 23.16 -0.20
C GLN A 8 9.98 21.86 -0.11
N LEU A 9 10.11 21.12 -1.20
CA LEU A 9 10.94 19.91 -1.27
C LEU A 9 12.42 20.22 -1.05
N ARG A 10 12.90 21.34 -1.58
CA ARG A 10 14.30 21.78 -1.40
C ARG A 10 14.62 22.19 0.05
N MET A 11 13.67 22.79 0.75
CA MET A 11 13.83 23.16 2.17
C MET A 11 13.81 21.92 3.08
N TYR A 12 12.97 20.93 2.79
CA TYR A 12 12.94 19.68 3.56
C TYR A 12 14.25 18.88 3.40
N HIS A 13 14.76 18.81 2.17
CA HIS A 13 16.03 18.14 1.88
C HIS A 13 17.21 18.84 2.55
N LYS A 14 17.22 20.18 2.56
CA LYS A 14 18.28 20.98 3.20
C LYS A 14 18.33 20.80 4.72
N LYS A 15 17.17 20.69 5.38
CA LYS A 15 17.06 20.47 6.82
C LYS A 15 17.54 19.08 7.27
N GLN A 16 17.49 18.07 6.40
CA GLN A 16 17.98 16.70 6.67
C GLN A 16 19.52 16.63 6.51
N LEU A 17 20.10 17.44 5.61
CA LEU A 17 21.55 17.46 5.36
C LEU A 17 22.35 18.22 6.42
N GLU A 18 21.73 19.17 7.13
CA GLU A 18 22.40 19.99 8.15
C GLU A 18 22.58 19.26 9.50
N ASN A 19 21.95 18.10 9.71
CA ASN A 19 22.02 17.31 10.95
C ASN A 19 23.03 16.15 10.92
N GLY A 20 23.85 16.02 9.88
CA GLY A 20 24.87 14.98 9.74
C GLY A 20 26.28 15.56 9.67
N SER A 21 27.01 15.63 10.79
CA SER A 21 28.38 16.13 10.83
C SER A 21 29.43 15.07 10.46
N SER A 22 30.24 15.44 9.51
CA SER A 22 31.71 15.33 9.26
C SER A 22 32.53 14.06 9.62
N ASN A 23 33.38 13.75 8.62
CA ASN A 23 34.72 13.19 8.62
C ASN A 23 34.88 11.66 8.51
N ASP A 24 35.41 11.14 7.41
CA ASP A 24 36.83 10.86 7.20
C ASP A 24 37.11 10.31 5.77
N PHE A 25 38.21 10.73 5.15
CA PHE A 25 38.70 10.24 3.85
C PHE A 25 39.54 8.98 4.07
N GLY A 26 39.03 7.83 3.64
CA GLY A 26 39.78 6.59 3.54
C GLY A 26 39.41 5.86 2.24
N THR A 27 40.38 5.75 1.32
CA THR A 27 40.30 4.96 0.09
C THR A 27 40.21 3.48 0.40
N ASP A 28 39.01 2.89 0.32
CA ASP A 28 38.76 1.47 0.22
C ASP A 28 37.54 1.23 -0.67
N GLN A 29 37.64 0.26 -1.58
CA GLN A 29 36.52 -0.22 -2.39
C GLN A 29 35.44 -0.80 -1.46
N LYS A 30 34.63 0.05 -0.87
CA LYS A 30 33.43 -0.35 -0.14
C LYS A 30 32.29 -0.45 -1.12
N GLU A 31 31.76 -1.67 -1.26
CA GLU A 31 30.41 -1.91 -1.74
C GLU A 31 29.50 -0.77 -1.28
N PHE A 32 28.85 -0.12 -2.25
CA PHE A 32 27.84 0.90 -1.98
C PHE A 32 26.66 0.24 -1.26
N ASN A 33 26.82 0.08 0.04
CA ASN A 33 25.71 -0.28 0.93
C ASN A 33 24.80 0.94 1.01
N VAL A 34 23.87 1.06 0.07
CA VAL A 34 22.87 2.14 0.07
C VAL A 34 22.05 2.01 1.33
N LYS A 35 22.44 2.74 2.36
CA LYS A 35 21.75 2.82 3.63
C LYS A 35 20.32 3.30 3.35
N LYS A 36 19.34 2.41 3.42
CA LYS A 36 17.95 2.76 3.13
C LYS A 36 17.44 3.76 4.14
N THR A 37 16.63 4.68 3.62
CA THR A 37 16.08 5.74 4.44
C THR A 37 14.88 5.21 5.20
N ILE A 38 14.96 5.16 6.51
CA ILE A 38 13.80 4.96 7.39
C ILE A 38 13.33 6.35 7.83
N VAL A 39 12.04 6.64 7.61
CA VAL A 39 11.40 7.90 7.96
C VAL A 39 10.32 7.61 9.00
N SER A 40 10.54 8.03 10.24
CA SER A 40 9.52 7.91 11.29
C SER A 40 8.34 8.82 11.01
N LEU A 41 7.11 8.28 11.13
CA LEU A 41 5.90 9.07 10.98
C LEU A 41 5.71 9.98 12.20
N PRO A 42 5.41 11.27 11.99
CA PRO A 42 5.09 12.18 13.08
C PRO A 42 3.74 11.82 13.71
N LYS A 43 3.53 12.22 14.96
CA LYS A 43 2.27 12.00 15.67
C LYS A 43 1.17 12.99 15.27
N ALA A 44 1.52 14.20 14.86
CA ALA A 44 0.57 15.24 14.51
C ALA A 44 0.16 15.12 13.05
N GLU A 45 -1.13 15.08 12.76
CA GLU A 45 -1.69 14.93 11.40
C GLU A 45 -1.18 15.97 10.40
N LYS A 46 -1.03 17.24 10.82
CA LYS A 46 -0.49 18.30 9.98
C LYS A 46 0.92 17.98 9.44
N ASP A 47 1.73 17.28 10.23
CA ASP A 47 3.09 16.90 9.85
C ASP A 47 3.08 15.63 9.02
N ILE A 48 2.10 14.73 9.23
CA ILE A 48 1.88 13.53 8.41
C ILE A 48 1.63 13.90 6.96
N THR A 49 0.87 14.95 6.67
CA THR A 49 0.60 15.41 5.30
C THR A 49 1.89 15.75 4.54
N SER A 50 2.88 16.35 5.21
CA SER A 50 4.19 16.64 4.61
C SER A 50 4.99 15.37 4.29
N VAL A 51 4.94 14.37 5.18
CA VAL A 51 5.59 13.07 4.97
C VAL A 51 4.86 12.27 3.88
N ALA A 52 3.54 12.35 3.81
CA ALA A 52 2.75 11.74 2.73
C ALA A 52 3.09 12.34 1.35
N MET A 53 3.38 13.65 1.29
CA MET A 53 3.86 14.31 0.07
C MET A 53 5.23 13.76 -0.37
N LEU A 54 6.16 13.55 0.57
CA LEU A 54 7.46 12.91 0.28
C LEU A 54 7.25 11.49 -0.27
N ALA A 55 6.42 10.68 0.39
CA ALA A 55 6.10 9.32 -0.02
C ALA A 55 5.47 9.29 -1.43
N ALA A 56 4.52 10.18 -1.70
CA ALA A 56 3.88 10.32 -3.00
C ALA A 56 4.88 10.71 -4.11
N SER A 57 5.81 11.61 -3.82
CA SER A 57 6.91 11.95 -4.75
C SER A 57 7.78 10.73 -5.09
N LYS A 58 8.08 9.86 -4.09
CA LYS A 58 8.81 8.61 -4.32
C LYS A 58 8.05 7.68 -5.26
N ILE A 59 6.77 7.43 -4.98
CA ILE A 59 5.89 6.59 -5.81
C ILE A 59 5.75 7.17 -7.22
N ALA A 60 5.54 8.48 -7.36
CA ALA A 60 5.44 9.16 -8.65
C ALA A 60 6.71 9.01 -9.50
N ASN A 61 7.87 8.90 -8.86
CA ASN A 61 9.16 8.62 -9.52
C ASN A 61 9.44 7.11 -9.70
N GLY A 62 8.44 6.25 -9.62
CA GLY A 62 8.55 4.82 -9.86
C GLY A 62 9.26 4.04 -8.75
N LYS A 63 9.38 4.60 -7.55
CA LYS A 63 10.01 3.93 -6.43
C LYS A 63 9.03 3.03 -5.69
N ILE A 64 9.57 1.97 -5.05
CA ILE A 64 8.84 1.13 -4.11
C ILE A 64 9.14 1.64 -2.71
N ILE A 65 8.11 1.79 -1.89
CA ILE A 65 8.21 2.19 -0.49
C ILE A 65 7.53 1.16 0.41
N ALA A 66 7.92 1.12 1.68
CA ALA A 66 7.20 0.38 2.71
C ALA A 66 6.40 1.35 3.58
N VAL A 67 5.15 0.99 3.88
CA VAL A 67 4.21 1.84 4.61
C VAL A 67 3.45 1.04 5.68
N PRO A 68 3.14 1.64 6.85
CA PRO A 68 2.20 1.07 7.80
C PRO A 68 0.78 1.15 7.26
N THR A 69 -0.09 0.22 7.65
CA THR A 69 -1.53 0.29 7.39
C THR A 69 -2.33 0.07 8.67
N ASP A 70 -3.64 0.00 8.57
CA ASP A 70 -4.55 -0.38 9.67
C ASP A 70 -4.48 -1.87 10.05
N THR A 71 -3.66 -2.65 9.38
CA THR A 71 -3.47 -4.08 9.65
C THR A 71 -2.00 -4.46 9.81
N ILE A 72 -1.22 -4.40 8.75
CA ILE A 72 0.17 -4.85 8.66
C ILE A 72 0.99 -3.88 7.82
N TYR A 73 2.33 -3.94 7.90
CA TYR A 73 3.17 -3.21 6.96
C TYR A 73 2.99 -3.73 5.53
N GLY A 74 2.99 -2.81 4.57
CA GLY A 74 2.86 -3.11 3.15
C GLY A 74 3.94 -2.48 2.30
N LEU A 75 4.27 -3.13 1.17
CA LEU A 75 5.04 -2.54 0.08
C LEU A 75 4.08 -1.86 -0.89
N ALA A 76 4.45 -0.67 -1.33
CA ALA A 76 3.63 0.16 -2.20
C ALA A 76 4.40 0.71 -3.39
N CYS A 77 3.76 0.75 -4.56
CA CYS A 77 4.25 1.40 -5.78
C CYS A 77 3.08 1.91 -6.62
N LEU A 78 3.37 2.66 -7.69
CA LEU A 78 2.35 3.11 -8.63
C LEU A 78 1.88 1.95 -9.52
N VAL A 79 0.58 1.65 -9.53
CA VAL A 79 0.00 0.58 -10.38
C VAL A 79 0.24 0.84 -11.86
N GLN A 80 0.11 2.09 -12.30
CA GLN A 80 0.25 2.47 -13.71
C GLN A 80 1.71 2.53 -14.20
N ASN A 81 2.67 2.23 -13.34
CA ASN A 81 4.08 2.09 -13.72
C ASN A 81 4.47 0.60 -13.80
N ALA A 82 4.51 0.07 -15.02
CA ALA A 82 4.81 -1.34 -15.29
C ALA A 82 6.15 -1.79 -14.67
N SER A 83 7.20 -0.98 -14.80
CA SER A 83 8.52 -1.29 -14.21
C SER A 83 8.46 -1.37 -12.68
N ALA A 84 7.74 -0.45 -12.01
CA ALA A 84 7.59 -0.49 -10.56
C ALA A 84 6.77 -1.72 -10.10
N VAL A 85 5.77 -2.13 -10.88
CA VAL A 85 4.99 -3.35 -10.62
C VAL A 85 5.86 -4.60 -10.74
N GLN A 86 6.68 -4.71 -11.79
CA GLN A 86 7.62 -5.81 -11.97
C GLN A 86 8.66 -5.86 -10.85
N ASP A 87 9.22 -4.72 -10.46
CA ASP A 87 10.16 -4.61 -9.34
C ASP A 87 9.49 -5.04 -8.01
N LEU A 88 8.21 -4.68 -7.78
CA LEU A 88 7.44 -5.12 -6.62
C LEU A 88 7.27 -6.64 -6.58
N TYR A 89 6.97 -7.26 -7.72
CA TYR A 89 6.87 -8.72 -7.82
C TYR A 89 8.22 -9.40 -7.57
N ALA A 90 9.32 -8.84 -8.09
CA ALA A 90 10.67 -9.35 -7.86
C ALA A 90 11.07 -9.32 -6.37
N ILE A 91 10.81 -8.21 -5.65
CA ILE A 91 11.04 -8.11 -4.19
C ILE A 91 10.26 -9.19 -3.44
N LYS A 92 9.02 -9.47 -3.84
CA LYS A 92 8.19 -10.48 -3.19
C LYS A 92 8.62 -11.91 -3.47
N GLY A 93 9.50 -12.17 -4.46
CA GLY A 93 9.75 -13.53 -4.97
C GLY A 93 8.45 -14.21 -5.40
N ARG A 94 7.53 -13.42 -5.98
CA ARG A 94 6.13 -13.82 -6.09
C ARG A 94 5.86 -14.54 -7.40
N HIS A 95 5.15 -15.67 -7.30
CA HIS A 95 4.45 -16.24 -8.45
C HIS A 95 3.36 -15.27 -8.92
N PRO A 96 3.17 -15.07 -10.24
CA PRO A 96 2.15 -14.18 -10.80
C PRO A 96 0.73 -14.45 -10.27
N ASN A 97 0.45 -15.68 -9.85
CA ASN A 97 -0.86 -16.18 -9.43
C ASN A 97 -1.36 -15.69 -8.05
N LYS A 98 -0.63 -14.80 -7.36
CA LYS A 98 -1.14 -14.18 -6.12
C LYS A 98 -1.42 -12.70 -6.38
N PRO A 99 -2.67 -12.28 -6.63
CA PRO A 99 -3.00 -10.89 -6.93
C PRO A 99 -2.56 -9.93 -5.83
N VAL A 100 -2.13 -8.75 -6.23
CA VAL A 100 -1.85 -7.59 -5.37
C VAL A 100 -3.10 -6.72 -5.34
N SER A 101 -3.44 -6.14 -4.19
CA SER A 101 -4.55 -5.20 -4.09
C SER A 101 -4.13 -3.80 -4.55
N VAL A 102 -5.11 -3.02 -5.00
CA VAL A 102 -4.97 -1.57 -5.15
C VAL A 102 -5.44 -0.87 -3.89
N CYS A 103 -4.78 0.24 -3.56
CA CYS A 103 -5.14 1.11 -2.47
C CYS A 103 -5.56 2.47 -3.03
N VAL A 104 -6.69 2.98 -2.57
CA VAL A 104 -7.26 4.28 -2.93
C VAL A 104 -7.64 5.06 -1.67
N ALA A 105 -7.97 6.35 -1.82
CA ALA A 105 -8.27 7.22 -0.68
C ALA A 105 -9.76 7.27 -0.34
N GLU A 106 -10.62 7.27 -1.36
CA GLU A 106 -12.05 7.57 -1.24
C GLU A 106 -12.90 6.47 -1.88
N ILE A 107 -14.14 6.31 -1.39
CA ILE A 107 -15.10 5.34 -1.94
C ILE A 107 -15.39 5.61 -3.42
N GLY A 108 -15.43 6.88 -3.83
CA GLY A 108 -15.61 7.25 -5.22
C GLY A 108 -14.55 6.70 -6.17
N ASP A 109 -13.32 6.52 -5.68
CA ASP A 109 -12.21 5.99 -6.48
C ASP A 109 -12.42 4.50 -6.86
N ILE A 110 -13.19 3.75 -6.05
CA ILE A 110 -13.47 2.32 -6.29
C ILE A 110 -14.15 2.13 -7.64
N TYR A 111 -15.10 3.00 -7.98
CA TYR A 111 -15.88 2.93 -9.21
C TYR A 111 -15.05 3.13 -10.47
N GLN A 112 -13.85 3.69 -10.34
CA GLN A 112 -12.95 3.84 -11.48
C GLN A 112 -12.23 2.54 -11.83
N TRP A 113 -11.95 1.68 -10.85
CA TRP A 113 -11.08 0.51 -11.03
C TRP A 113 -11.81 -0.82 -11.03
N GLY A 114 -13.00 -0.87 -10.42
CA GLY A 114 -13.83 -2.06 -10.30
C GLY A 114 -15.27 -1.83 -10.76
N GLU A 115 -15.90 -2.87 -11.28
CA GLU A 115 -17.33 -2.89 -11.56
C GLU A 115 -18.10 -3.17 -10.27
N VAL A 116 -18.52 -2.10 -9.60
CA VAL A 116 -19.14 -2.18 -8.26
C VAL A 116 -20.56 -2.75 -8.38
N THR A 117 -20.84 -3.81 -7.66
CA THR A 117 -22.10 -4.57 -7.65
C THR A 117 -22.95 -4.35 -6.41
N VAL A 118 -22.43 -3.60 -5.43
CA VAL A 118 -23.03 -3.36 -4.11
C VAL A 118 -23.45 -1.91 -3.95
N THR A 119 -24.26 -1.65 -2.92
CA THR A 119 -24.76 -0.28 -2.64
C THR A 119 -23.68 0.61 -2.00
N PRO A 120 -23.76 1.94 -2.18
CA PRO A 120 -22.86 2.87 -1.48
C PRO A 120 -22.87 2.69 0.03
N ASP A 121 -24.04 2.52 0.65
CA ASP A 121 -24.19 2.35 2.10
C ASP A 121 -23.39 1.15 2.64
N LEU A 122 -23.31 0.05 1.86
CA LEU A 122 -22.49 -1.10 2.25
C LEU A 122 -21.00 -0.75 2.18
N LEU A 123 -20.57 -0.01 1.16
CA LEU A 123 -19.19 0.44 1.06
C LEU A 123 -18.81 1.36 2.23
N GLU A 124 -19.70 2.31 2.59
CA GLU A 124 -19.50 3.24 3.70
C GLU A 124 -19.45 2.55 5.07
N GLU A 125 -20.15 1.42 5.23
CA GLU A 125 -20.10 0.64 6.48
C GLU A 125 -18.85 -0.23 6.59
N LEU A 126 -18.24 -0.60 5.46
CA LEU A 126 -17.03 -1.43 5.41
C LEU A 126 -15.73 -0.63 5.30
N LEU A 127 -15.78 0.59 4.75
CA LEU A 127 -14.61 1.39 4.37
C LEU A 127 -14.69 2.83 4.89
N PRO A 128 -13.58 3.41 5.36
CA PRO A 128 -12.25 2.77 5.43
C PRO A 128 -12.19 1.67 6.49
N GLY A 129 -11.36 0.65 6.26
CA GLY A 129 -11.26 -0.46 7.20
C GLY A 129 -10.39 -1.63 6.74
N PRO A 130 -10.23 -2.64 7.60
CA PRO A 130 -9.33 -3.77 7.41
C PRO A 130 -9.91 -4.85 6.46
N VAL A 131 -10.54 -4.41 5.38
CA VAL A 131 -11.11 -5.27 4.34
C VAL A 131 -10.55 -4.93 2.96
N THR A 132 -10.54 -5.93 2.08
CA THR A 132 -10.23 -5.80 0.66
C THR A 132 -11.42 -6.32 -0.12
N LEU A 133 -12.04 -5.47 -0.92
CA LEU A 133 -13.22 -5.81 -1.71
C LEU A 133 -12.80 -6.09 -3.15
N CYS A 134 -13.11 -7.28 -3.66
CA CYS A 134 -12.80 -7.70 -5.02
C CYS A 134 -14.02 -7.50 -5.91
N PHE A 135 -13.81 -6.82 -7.03
CA PHE A 135 -14.79 -6.58 -8.09
C PHE A 135 -14.22 -7.03 -9.43
N ALA A 136 -15.08 -7.19 -10.45
CA ALA A 136 -14.60 -7.37 -11.81
C ALA A 136 -13.73 -6.17 -12.19
N ARG A 137 -12.57 -6.46 -12.79
CA ARG A 137 -11.53 -5.49 -13.10
C ARG A 137 -11.93 -4.66 -14.30
N LYS A 138 -11.74 -3.34 -14.23
CA LYS A 138 -11.85 -2.46 -15.38
C LYS A 138 -10.55 -2.39 -16.20
N ASN A 139 -10.68 -2.06 -17.49
CA ASN A 139 -9.58 -2.10 -18.45
C ASN A 139 -8.56 -0.96 -18.28
N GLU A 140 -8.88 0.07 -17.51
CA GLU A 140 -8.02 1.22 -17.25
C GLU A 140 -6.80 0.90 -16.36
N LEU A 141 -6.83 -0.23 -15.66
CA LEU A 141 -5.67 -0.70 -14.92
C LEU A 141 -4.57 -1.22 -15.85
N ASN A 142 -3.31 -0.93 -15.49
CA ASN A 142 -2.14 -1.45 -16.17
C ASN A 142 -2.24 -2.96 -16.40
N LEU A 143 -2.11 -3.40 -17.66
CA LEU A 143 -2.28 -4.81 -18.04
C LEU A 143 -1.25 -5.76 -17.40
N GLU A 144 -0.07 -5.25 -17.02
CA GLU A 144 0.96 -6.03 -16.32
C GLU A 144 0.69 -6.17 -14.82
N PHE A 145 -0.30 -5.43 -14.29
CA PHE A 145 -0.71 -5.56 -12.92
C PHE A 145 -1.74 -6.68 -12.79
N ASN A 146 -1.38 -7.78 -12.10
CA ASN A 146 -2.20 -8.99 -11.97
C ASN A 146 -2.73 -9.51 -13.32
N PRO A 147 -1.88 -9.85 -14.30
CA PRO A 147 -2.31 -10.13 -15.68
C PRO A 147 -3.29 -11.31 -15.79
N ASP A 148 -3.18 -12.28 -14.88
CA ASP A 148 -4.03 -13.49 -14.89
C ASP A 148 -5.30 -13.35 -14.06
N SER A 149 -5.62 -12.15 -13.54
CA SER A 149 -6.79 -11.93 -12.70
C SER A 149 -7.84 -11.09 -13.39
N SER A 150 -9.05 -11.64 -13.51
CA SER A 150 -10.24 -10.88 -13.93
C SER A 150 -10.81 -10.00 -12.81
N LEU A 151 -10.33 -10.15 -11.58
CA LEU A 151 -10.74 -9.38 -10.43
C LEU A 151 -9.67 -8.39 -10.01
N VAL A 152 -10.09 -7.27 -9.43
CA VAL A 152 -9.26 -6.32 -8.72
C VAL A 152 -9.69 -6.24 -7.27
N GLY A 153 -8.75 -6.49 -6.35
CA GLY A 153 -8.97 -6.26 -4.92
C GLY A 153 -8.68 -4.81 -4.58
N ILE A 154 -9.67 -4.08 -4.06
CA ILE A 154 -9.58 -2.65 -3.73
C ILE A 154 -9.67 -2.47 -2.23
N ARG A 155 -8.81 -1.59 -1.68
CA ARG A 155 -8.72 -1.31 -0.27
C ARG A 155 -8.67 0.20 0.00
N ILE A 156 -9.38 0.63 1.05
CA ILE A 156 -9.22 1.96 1.68
C ILE A 156 -8.82 1.70 3.14
N PRO A 157 -7.53 1.68 3.47
CA PRO A 157 -7.09 1.44 4.85
C PRO A 157 -7.58 2.53 5.80
N ASP A 158 -8.02 2.15 7.00
CA ASP A 158 -8.28 3.11 8.07
C ASP A 158 -6.96 3.56 8.72
N HIS A 159 -6.13 4.21 7.91
CA HIS A 159 -4.83 4.74 8.31
C HIS A 159 -4.57 6.09 7.66
N PHE A 160 -4.51 7.15 8.45
CA PHE A 160 -4.44 8.53 7.96
C PHE A 160 -3.30 8.76 6.96
N PHE A 161 -2.08 8.30 7.27
CA PHE A 161 -0.92 8.47 6.38
C PHE A 161 -1.13 7.82 5.00
N VAL A 162 -1.68 6.61 4.95
CA VAL A 162 -1.87 5.90 3.67
C VAL A 162 -2.95 6.57 2.83
N ARG A 163 -4.04 7.01 3.44
CA ARG A 163 -5.09 7.75 2.73
C ARG A 163 -4.56 9.09 2.20
N GLU A 164 -3.79 9.83 3.01
CA GLU A 164 -3.12 11.04 2.53
C GLU A 164 -2.13 10.75 1.40
N LEU A 165 -1.35 9.67 1.52
CA LEU A 165 -0.46 9.23 0.44
C LEU A 165 -1.21 9.02 -0.88
N CYS A 166 -2.34 8.29 -0.85
CA CYS A 166 -3.18 8.08 -2.04
C CYS A 166 -3.67 9.42 -2.62
N ARG A 167 -4.17 10.36 -1.78
CA ARG A 167 -4.60 11.70 -2.21
C ARG A 167 -3.44 12.49 -2.86
N LYS A 168 -2.22 12.40 -2.30
CA LYS A 168 -1.05 13.11 -2.84
C LYS A 168 -0.56 12.49 -4.14
N VAL A 169 -0.58 11.16 -4.29
CA VAL A 169 -0.27 10.50 -5.57
C VAL A 169 -1.24 10.94 -6.66
N HIS A 170 -2.53 11.00 -6.36
CA HIS A 170 -3.54 11.53 -7.26
C HIS A 170 -3.18 12.95 -7.76
N SER A 171 -2.74 13.84 -6.89
CA SER A 171 -2.37 15.22 -7.27
C SER A 171 -1.13 15.31 -8.16
N PHE A 172 -0.23 14.31 -8.17
CA PHE A 172 0.95 14.27 -9.05
C PHE A 172 0.61 13.84 -10.48
N HIS A 173 -0.36 12.94 -10.64
CA HIS A 173 -0.67 12.29 -11.91
C HIS A 173 -1.96 12.78 -12.59
N GLY A 174 -2.65 13.76 -11.99
CA GLY A 174 -3.76 14.49 -12.61
C GLY A 174 -5.12 13.79 -12.62
N CYS A 175 -5.19 12.50 -12.38
CA CYS A 175 -6.39 11.72 -12.08
C CYS A 175 -5.97 10.34 -11.59
N SER A 176 -6.74 9.83 -10.66
CA SER A 176 -6.73 8.48 -10.10
C SER A 176 -5.61 7.56 -10.61
N SER A 177 -4.49 7.60 -9.94
CA SER A 177 -3.45 6.59 -10.10
C SER A 177 -3.44 5.78 -8.83
N PRO A 178 -3.96 4.55 -8.84
CA PRO A 178 -4.04 3.75 -7.63
C PRO A 178 -2.66 3.24 -7.25
N ILE A 179 -2.48 2.98 -5.96
CA ILE A 179 -1.24 2.43 -5.41
C ILE A 179 -1.40 0.91 -5.32
N ALA A 180 -0.46 0.15 -5.87
CA ALA A 180 -0.33 -1.27 -5.57
C ALA A 180 0.07 -1.42 -4.10
N LEU A 181 -0.60 -2.30 -3.35
CA LEU A 181 -0.31 -2.54 -1.94
C LEU A 181 -0.31 -4.04 -1.65
N THR A 182 0.82 -4.54 -1.15
CA THR A 182 0.98 -5.94 -0.70
C THR A 182 1.75 -5.98 0.61
N SER A 183 1.59 -7.05 1.41
CA SER A 183 2.31 -7.20 2.69
C SER A 183 3.83 -7.06 2.54
N ALA A 184 4.52 -6.49 3.53
CA ALA A 184 5.95 -6.20 3.48
C ALA A 184 6.87 -7.40 3.78
N ASN A 185 6.33 -8.62 3.88
CA ASN A 185 7.08 -9.87 4.07
C ASN A 185 7.49 -10.52 2.74
N VAL A 186 8.44 -11.43 2.77
CA VAL A 186 8.70 -12.37 1.67
C VAL A 186 7.51 -13.32 1.55
N SER A 187 7.20 -13.78 0.32
CA SER A 187 6.07 -14.69 0.11
C SER A 187 6.20 -15.98 0.92
N GLY A 188 5.16 -16.30 1.69
CA GLY A 188 5.12 -17.51 2.53
C GLY A 188 5.62 -17.34 3.97
N THR A 189 6.12 -16.16 4.34
CA THR A 189 6.45 -15.83 5.74
C THR A 189 5.33 -15.03 6.40
N ASP A 190 5.39 -14.86 7.72
CA ASP A 190 4.41 -14.08 8.48
C ASP A 190 4.38 -12.62 8.08
N SER A 191 3.19 -12.02 8.17
CA SER A 191 3.03 -10.59 7.94
C SER A 191 3.70 -9.77 9.04
N CYS A 192 4.31 -8.66 8.66
CA CYS A 192 5.13 -7.84 9.55
C CYS A 192 4.31 -6.74 10.24
N LEU A 193 4.50 -6.60 11.54
CA LEU A 193 3.87 -5.60 12.39
C LEU A 193 4.83 -4.47 12.77
N GLU A 194 6.13 -4.65 12.56
CA GLU A 194 7.19 -3.69 12.88
C GLU A 194 8.25 -3.67 11.78
N VAL A 195 8.95 -2.54 11.66
CA VAL A 195 9.95 -2.32 10.62
C VAL A 195 11.11 -3.31 10.73
N HIS A 196 11.60 -3.61 11.93
CA HIS A 196 12.72 -4.54 12.12
C HIS A 196 12.43 -5.98 11.66
N GLU A 197 11.15 -6.37 11.55
CA GLU A 197 10.79 -7.72 11.10
C GLU A 197 11.03 -7.95 9.59
N PHE A 198 11.18 -6.88 8.80
CA PHE A 198 11.32 -7.00 7.36
C PHE A 198 12.46 -6.16 6.75
N ALA A 199 12.89 -5.09 7.44
CA ALA A 199 13.84 -4.14 6.87
C ALA A 199 15.12 -4.83 6.40
N ASP A 200 15.78 -5.60 7.28
CA ASP A 200 17.04 -6.28 6.97
C ASP A 200 16.86 -7.36 5.89
N ILE A 201 15.75 -8.12 5.95
CA ILE A 201 15.45 -9.17 4.98
C ILE A 201 15.28 -8.56 3.58
N LEU A 202 14.41 -7.57 3.45
CA LEU A 202 14.15 -6.94 2.16
C LEU A 202 15.35 -6.15 1.64
N THR A 203 16.18 -5.62 2.54
CA THR A 203 17.36 -4.86 2.15
C THR A 203 18.52 -5.74 1.68
N SER A 204 18.57 -7.00 2.10
CA SER A 204 19.60 -7.97 1.69
C SER A 204 19.28 -8.67 0.36
N LEU A 205 18.08 -8.51 -0.19
CA LEU A 205 17.71 -9.14 -1.43
C LEU A 205 18.54 -8.60 -2.61
N PRO A 206 19.02 -9.47 -3.52
CA PRO A 206 19.67 -9.03 -4.74
C PRO A 206 18.76 -8.10 -5.53
N ASN A 207 19.32 -7.02 -6.07
CA ASN A 207 18.57 -6.02 -6.86
C ASN A 207 17.42 -5.35 -6.10
N ASN A 208 17.57 -5.20 -4.80
CA ASN A 208 16.55 -4.60 -3.96
C ASN A 208 16.18 -3.17 -4.40
N LYS A 209 14.94 -2.99 -4.81
CA LYS A 209 14.35 -1.75 -5.30
C LYS A 209 13.54 -0.98 -4.24
N LEU A 210 13.49 -1.47 -3.00
CA LEU A 210 12.86 -0.75 -1.89
C LEU A 210 13.65 0.53 -1.60
N ASP A 211 13.03 1.70 -1.77
CA ASP A 211 13.67 3.02 -1.66
C ASP A 211 13.60 3.58 -0.23
N THR A 212 12.42 3.62 0.35
CA THR A 212 12.16 4.26 1.65
C THR A 212 11.19 3.43 2.48
N ILE A 213 11.44 3.35 3.78
CA ILE A 213 10.54 2.73 4.76
C ILE A 213 9.94 3.85 5.61
N PHE A 214 8.62 3.97 5.63
CA PHE A 214 7.90 4.88 6.52
C PHE A 214 7.50 4.10 7.77
N ASP A 215 8.06 4.52 8.92
CA ASP A 215 7.90 3.82 10.18
C ASP A 215 6.78 4.46 11.00
N GLY A 216 5.68 3.75 11.17
CA GLY A 216 4.53 4.12 12.00
C GLY A 216 4.54 3.45 13.39
N GLY A 217 5.63 2.75 13.74
CA GLY A 217 5.71 1.95 14.96
C GLY A 217 5.03 0.59 14.83
N ARG A 218 4.71 -0.01 15.96
CA ARG A 218 4.08 -1.34 16.02
C ARG A 218 2.60 -1.31 15.65
N LEU A 219 2.19 -2.20 14.74
CA LEU A 219 0.83 -2.34 14.22
C LEU A 219 0.10 -3.52 14.89
N GLY A 220 -0.40 -3.33 16.10
CA GLY A 220 -1.12 -4.35 16.83
C GLY A 220 -0.23 -5.26 17.68
N GLU A 221 -0.86 -6.03 18.58
CA GLU A 221 -0.16 -6.74 19.65
C GLU A 221 -0.35 -8.26 19.63
N THR A 222 -1.29 -8.77 18.83
CA THR A 222 -1.69 -10.17 18.84
C THR A 222 -1.29 -10.91 17.57
N MET A 223 -1.27 -12.26 17.62
CA MET A 223 -1.09 -13.08 16.43
C MET A 223 -2.20 -12.83 15.39
N LEU A 224 -3.42 -12.50 15.82
CA LEU A 224 -4.53 -12.15 14.91
C LEU A 224 -4.25 -10.88 14.12
N SER A 225 -3.45 -9.95 14.65
CA SER A 225 -3.03 -8.74 13.95
C SER A 225 -2.23 -9.06 12.68
N ARG A 226 -1.59 -10.24 12.57
CA ARG A 226 -0.82 -10.68 11.41
C ARG A 226 -1.65 -11.19 10.25
N LEU A 227 -2.95 -11.42 10.45
CA LEU A 227 -3.82 -11.97 9.39
C LEU A 227 -3.99 -11.00 8.19
N GLY A 228 -3.75 -9.72 8.40
CA GLY A 228 -3.98 -8.69 7.39
C GLY A 228 -5.48 -8.48 7.12
N SER A 229 -5.83 -7.86 5.99
CA SER A 229 -7.22 -7.57 5.63
C SER A 229 -8.00 -8.83 5.30
N THR A 230 -9.28 -8.85 5.64
CA THR A 230 -10.25 -9.82 5.11
C THR A 230 -10.47 -9.54 3.63
N ILE A 231 -10.41 -10.57 2.76
CA ILE A 231 -10.59 -10.41 1.31
C ILE A 231 -11.90 -11.06 0.92
N ILE A 232 -12.79 -10.26 0.33
CA ILE A 232 -14.13 -10.65 -0.07
C ILE A 232 -14.32 -10.41 -1.56
N ASP A 233 -14.77 -11.43 -2.28
CA ASP A 233 -15.24 -11.31 -3.66
C ASP A 233 -16.70 -10.84 -3.66
N LEU A 234 -16.93 -9.71 -4.29
CA LEU A 234 -18.24 -9.08 -4.50
C LEU A 234 -18.55 -8.92 -5.99
N SER A 235 -17.86 -9.66 -6.87
CA SER A 235 -18.06 -9.54 -8.33
C SER A 235 -19.44 -10.03 -8.79
N THR A 236 -20.12 -10.85 -8.00
CA THR A 236 -21.45 -11.35 -8.31
C THR A 236 -22.50 -10.62 -7.50
N LYS A 237 -23.42 -9.92 -8.17
CA LYS A 237 -24.47 -9.12 -7.53
C LYS A 237 -25.34 -9.98 -6.61
N GLY A 238 -25.53 -9.54 -5.36
CA GLY A 238 -26.32 -10.21 -4.33
C GLY A 238 -25.58 -11.31 -3.58
N TYR A 239 -24.34 -11.61 -3.96
CA TYR A 239 -23.55 -12.66 -3.34
C TYR A 239 -22.19 -12.14 -2.87
N TYR A 240 -21.60 -12.84 -1.89
CA TYR A 240 -20.22 -12.65 -1.48
C TYR A 240 -19.50 -14.00 -1.35
N LYS A 241 -18.18 -14.00 -1.55
CA LYS A 241 -17.32 -15.14 -1.26
C LYS A 241 -16.09 -14.68 -0.47
N ILE A 242 -15.78 -15.40 0.61
CA ILE A 242 -14.55 -15.14 1.38
C ILE A 242 -13.38 -15.77 0.60
N ILE A 243 -12.49 -14.91 0.08
CA ILE A 243 -11.25 -15.35 -0.59
C ILE A 243 -10.17 -15.63 0.46
N ARG A 244 -10.11 -14.78 1.51
CA ARG A 244 -9.15 -14.92 2.60
C ARG A 244 -9.74 -14.41 3.91
N GLN A 245 -9.65 -15.23 4.92
CA GLN A 245 -9.93 -14.83 6.29
C GLN A 245 -8.86 -13.82 6.76
N GLY A 246 -9.29 -12.75 7.38
CA GLY A 246 -8.44 -11.68 7.88
C GLY A 246 -8.89 -11.19 9.26
N SER A 247 -8.28 -10.11 9.74
CA SER A 247 -8.53 -9.58 11.08
C SER A 247 -9.98 -9.09 11.33
N ALA A 248 -10.75 -8.82 10.28
CA ALA A 248 -12.11 -8.28 10.37
C ALA A 248 -13.21 -9.23 9.88
N GLU A 249 -12.93 -10.52 9.66
CA GLU A 249 -13.87 -11.45 9.03
C GLU A 249 -15.25 -11.45 9.66
N THR A 250 -15.33 -11.68 10.97
CA THR A 250 -16.62 -11.77 11.69
C THR A 250 -17.48 -10.53 11.50
N ASN A 251 -16.89 -9.35 11.65
CA ASN A 251 -17.61 -8.09 11.47
C ASN A 251 -18.00 -7.86 10.01
N THR A 252 -17.10 -8.17 9.08
CA THR A 252 -17.36 -8.05 7.64
C THR A 252 -18.54 -8.91 7.22
N VAL A 253 -18.56 -10.18 7.61
CA VAL A 253 -19.66 -11.11 7.28
C VAL A 253 -20.99 -10.63 7.89
N LYS A 254 -20.96 -10.12 9.12
CA LYS A 254 -22.17 -9.54 9.76
C LYS A 254 -22.73 -8.38 8.94
N ILE A 255 -21.88 -7.48 8.47
CA ILE A 255 -22.29 -6.33 7.64
C ILE A 255 -22.85 -6.81 6.29
N LEU A 256 -22.17 -7.72 5.60
CA LEU A 256 -22.62 -8.27 4.31
C LEU A 256 -24.03 -8.88 4.42
N ARG A 257 -24.26 -9.70 5.45
CA ARG A 257 -25.56 -10.32 5.72
C ARG A 257 -26.63 -9.29 6.08
N LYS A 258 -26.30 -8.26 6.85
CA LYS A 258 -27.19 -7.13 7.16
C LYS A 258 -27.70 -6.43 5.90
N HIS A 259 -26.84 -6.30 4.88
CA HIS A 259 -27.16 -5.73 3.56
C HIS A 259 -27.79 -6.75 2.60
N GLY A 260 -28.17 -7.93 3.09
CA GLY A 260 -28.91 -8.93 2.33
C GLY A 260 -28.09 -9.76 1.35
N LEU A 261 -26.74 -9.72 1.43
CA LEU A 261 -25.90 -10.56 0.58
C LEU A 261 -25.87 -11.99 1.11
N LEU A 262 -25.90 -12.94 0.19
CA LEU A 262 -25.81 -14.38 0.46
C LEU A 262 -24.39 -14.87 0.22
N GLU A 263 -23.95 -15.82 1.05
CA GLU A 263 -22.65 -16.46 0.84
C GLU A 263 -22.72 -17.41 -0.34
N HIS A 264 -21.81 -17.21 -1.31
CA HIS A 264 -21.72 -18.07 -2.49
C HIS A 264 -21.14 -19.42 -2.05
N GLN A 265 -21.99 -20.47 -2.02
CA GLN A 265 -21.54 -21.86 -1.80
C GLN A 265 -20.83 -22.35 -3.05
N MET A 266 -19.68 -23.02 -2.87
CA MET A 266 -18.93 -23.68 -3.93
C MET A 266 -19.69 -24.91 -4.43
#